data_c40cac676e7894e2a8a027284ee91c5b
#
_entry.id   c40cac676e7894e2a8a027284ee91c5b
#
_cell.length_a   1.000
_cell.length_b   1.000
_cell.length_c   1.000
_cell.angle_alpha   90.00
_cell.angle_beta   90.00
_cell.angle_gamma   90.00
#
_symmetry.space_group_name_H-M   'P 1'
#
loop_
_entity.id
_entity.type
_entity.pdbx_description
1 polymer ?
#
loop_
_entity_poly.entity_id
_entity_poly.type
_entity_poly.pdbx_seq_one_letter_code
_entity_poly.pdbx_strand_id
1 'polypeptide(L)'
;RTVRRIGITNADWEIVLGGDGHQPATEPGNPNIIYAQSQEGYIHRIDRTNGETVNIRPRAGIDEPYERFNWDSPILVSHHDPKRIFFGSQRVWRSENRGDSWTAISKDLTKNQERLSLPIMGKVQSFENAWDVYAMSTYNTITSLTESKLDENVLYAGTDDGIIQMTKDGGASWTKMTVDKLPKSPATAFVNDIKADLHDANTAYVALDNHKFGDYQPYLYKTTDGGKKWTRITEGIPDGTLVWRIVQDHINPKLLFLGTEYGVYVSLNQGEKWHKFSSGLPTIPVRDLAIQKRENDLVLATFGRSFYVLDDYSALRSINEETVAEDAILFKPKTALQYNQMYGGSGSSGGATFKAKNPPYGAVFSYYLKEGHTSKRAK
;
A
#
# COMPACT_ATOMS: atom_id res chain seq x y z
N ARG A 1 0.82 -2.36 -19.90
CA ARG A 1 1.46 -2.37 -21.24
C ARG A 1 0.71 -3.29 -22.18
N THR A 2 0.57 -2.91 -23.44
CA THR A 2 -0.03 -3.74 -24.46
C THR A 2 0.87 -3.80 -25.71
N VAL A 3 0.73 -4.86 -26.51
CA VAL A 3 1.43 -4.94 -27.82
C VAL A 3 0.79 -4.04 -28.88
N ARG A 4 -0.37 -3.47 -28.58
CA ARG A 4 -1.10 -2.58 -29.48
C ARG A 4 -0.47 -1.19 -29.48
N ARG A 5 -0.19 -0.65 -30.66
CA ARG A 5 0.39 0.68 -30.81
C ARG A 5 -0.48 1.80 -30.23
N ILE A 6 -1.80 1.61 -30.20
CA ILE A 6 -2.74 2.60 -29.66
C ILE A 6 -2.66 2.78 -28.15
N GLY A 7 -1.95 1.90 -27.43
CA GLY A 7 -1.81 1.95 -25.99
C GLY A 7 -2.88 1.15 -25.25
N ILE A 8 -3.09 1.51 -23.98
CA ILE A 8 -4.02 0.87 -23.04
C ILE A 8 -5.38 1.57 -23.18
N THR A 9 -6.43 0.78 -23.34
CA THR A 9 -7.82 1.25 -23.49
C THR A 9 -8.71 0.63 -22.42
N ASN A 10 -9.97 1.04 -22.32
CA ASN A 10 -10.93 0.44 -21.39
C ASN A 10 -11.12 -1.07 -21.62
N ALA A 11 -10.93 -1.57 -22.84
CA ALA A 11 -11.00 -3.00 -23.15
C ALA A 11 -9.86 -3.83 -22.50
N ASP A 12 -8.84 -3.19 -21.96
CA ASP A 12 -7.74 -3.86 -21.24
C ASP A 12 -8.00 -3.99 -19.74
N TRP A 13 -9.14 -3.48 -19.27
CA TRP A 13 -9.57 -3.55 -17.88
C TRP A 13 -10.72 -4.52 -17.71
N GLU A 14 -10.69 -5.26 -16.63
CA GLU A 14 -11.71 -6.23 -16.25
C GLU A 14 -12.20 -5.91 -14.84
N ILE A 15 -13.52 -5.89 -14.65
CA ILE A 15 -14.12 -5.77 -13.32
C ILE A 15 -14.14 -7.17 -12.70
N VAL A 16 -13.39 -7.34 -11.62
CA VAL A 16 -13.29 -8.62 -10.92
C VAL A 16 -14.29 -8.75 -9.77
N LEU A 17 -14.65 -7.63 -9.13
CA LEU A 17 -15.66 -7.57 -8.07
C LEU A 17 -16.26 -6.17 -8.03
N GLY A 18 -17.57 -6.08 -7.75
CA GLY A 18 -18.26 -4.82 -7.49
C GLY A 18 -18.24 -4.45 -6.01
N GLY A 19 -18.57 -3.18 -5.71
CA GLY A 19 -18.63 -2.61 -4.36
C GLY A 19 -17.61 -1.51 -4.15
N ASP A 20 -17.49 -1.03 -2.91
CA ASP A 20 -16.68 0.13 -2.54
C ASP A 20 -15.39 -0.27 -1.80
N GLY A 21 -15.12 -1.57 -1.67
CA GLY A 21 -13.94 -2.06 -0.96
C GLY A 21 -12.66 -1.88 -1.77
N HIS A 22 -11.55 -1.81 -1.06
CA HIS A 22 -10.20 -1.68 -1.59
C HIS A 22 -9.36 -2.91 -1.22
N GLN A 23 -8.04 -2.80 -1.36
CA GLN A 23 -7.08 -3.82 -0.94
C GLN A 23 -7.20 -5.17 -1.65
N PRO A 24 -7.28 -5.21 -3.00
CA PRO A 24 -7.20 -6.48 -3.70
C PRO A 24 -5.80 -7.08 -3.56
N ALA A 25 -5.72 -8.40 -3.58
CA ALA A 25 -4.47 -9.14 -3.59
C ALA A 25 -4.51 -10.26 -4.62
N THR A 26 -3.37 -10.57 -5.21
CA THR A 26 -3.23 -11.70 -6.13
C THR A 26 -2.33 -12.76 -5.51
N GLU A 27 -2.59 -14.01 -5.83
CA GLU A 27 -1.73 -15.12 -5.39
C GLU A 27 -0.34 -14.97 -6.04
N PRO A 28 0.76 -15.01 -5.27
CA PRO A 28 2.10 -14.97 -5.81
C PRO A 28 2.36 -16.09 -6.83
N GLY A 29 2.84 -15.72 -8.02
CA GLY A 29 3.08 -16.67 -9.11
C GLY A 29 1.83 -17.12 -9.89
N ASN A 30 0.62 -16.78 -9.43
CA ASN A 30 -0.63 -17.12 -10.11
C ASN A 30 -1.59 -15.91 -10.18
N PRO A 31 -1.50 -15.06 -11.19
CA PRO A 31 -2.32 -13.86 -11.31
C PRO A 31 -3.81 -14.16 -11.60
N ASN A 32 -4.19 -15.41 -11.80
CA ASN A 32 -5.57 -15.79 -12.03
C ASN A 32 -6.38 -15.97 -10.74
N ILE A 33 -5.72 -16.19 -9.61
CA ILE A 33 -6.37 -16.21 -8.31
C ILE A 33 -6.26 -14.83 -7.68
N ILE A 34 -7.41 -14.20 -7.48
CA ILE A 34 -7.55 -12.85 -6.94
C ILE A 34 -8.39 -12.91 -5.67
N TYR A 35 -7.96 -12.19 -4.66
CA TYR A 35 -8.73 -11.90 -3.46
C TYR A 35 -9.14 -10.44 -3.50
N ALA A 36 -10.42 -10.17 -3.32
CA ALA A 36 -10.96 -8.82 -3.28
C ALA A 36 -12.14 -8.75 -2.31
N GLN A 37 -12.35 -7.58 -1.72
CA GLN A 37 -13.53 -7.35 -0.89
C GLN A 37 -14.37 -6.21 -1.46
N SER A 38 -15.68 -6.28 -1.25
CA SER A 38 -16.57 -5.16 -1.55
C SER A 38 -16.43 -4.07 -0.49
N GLN A 39 -16.81 -4.31 0.75
CA GLN A 39 -16.59 -3.51 1.95
C GLN A 39 -16.89 -4.35 3.17
N GLU A 40 -16.51 -3.87 4.37
CA GLU A 40 -16.87 -4.46 5.67
C GLU A 40 -16.65 -5.98 5.77
N GLY A 41 -15.53 -6.45 5.19
CA GLY A 41 -15.11 -7.83 5.27
C GLY A 41 -15.79 -8.80 4.31
N TYR A 42 -16.59 -8.34 3.35
CA TYR A 42 -17.16 -9.21 2.31
C TYR A 42 -16.09 -9.58 1.26
N ILE A 43 -15.15 -10.42 1.68
CA ILE A 43 -14.04 -10.90 0.86
C ILE A 43 -14.48 -12.07 -0.03
N HIS A 44 -13.99 -12.04 -1.28
CA HIS A 44 -14.19 -13.07 -2.27
C HIS A 44 -12.86 -13.56 -2.83
N ARG A 45 -12.81 -14.84 -3.15
CA ARG A 45 -11.79 -15.43 -4.03
C ARG A 45 -12.39 -15.54 -5.44
N ILE A 46 -11.65 -15.04 -6.41
CA ILE A 46 -12.03 -15.06 -7.83
C ILE A 46 -11.00 -15.89 -8.58
N ASP A 47 -11.44 -16.90 -9.32
CA ASP A 47 -10.62 -17.67 -10.25
C ASP A 47 -10.96 -17.24 -11.69
N ARG A 48 -10.05 -16.51 -12.32
CA ARG A 48 -10.22 -16.00 -13.68
C ARG A 48 -10.14 -17.08 -14.75
N THR A 49 -9.66 -18.29 -14.44
CA THR A 49 -9.56 -19.38 -15.41
C THR A 49 -10.90 -20.00 -15.72
N ASN A 50 -11.81 -20.00 -14.77
CA ASN A 50 -13.17 -20.59 -14.91
C ASN A 50 -14.30 -19.60 -14.60
N GLY A 51 -13.97 -18.38 -14.10
CA GLY A 51 -14.95 -17.35 -13.73
C GLY A 51 -15.62 -17.58 -12.37
N GLU A 52 -15.14 -18.52 -11.57
CA GLU A 52 -15.70 -18.80 -10.25
C GLU A 52 -15.42 -17.65 -9.27
N THR A 53 -16.45 -17.25 -8.54
CA THR A 53 -16.35 -16.26 -7.45
C THR A 53 -16.98 -16.83 -6.20
N VAL A 54 -16.17 -17.04 -5.15
CA VAL A 54 -16.58 -17.66 -3.89
C VAL A 54 -16.46 -16.64 -2.76
N ASN A 55 -17.54 -16.46 -1.99
CA ASN A 55 -17.46 -15.70 -0.75
C ASN A 55 -16.71 -16.53 0.30
N ILE A 56 -15.58 -16.01 0.77
CA ILE A 56 -14.69 -16.68 1.70
C ILE A 56 -14.59 -15.93 3.05
N ARG A 57 -15.57 -15.09 3.39
CA ARG A 57 -15.56 -14.29 4.62
C ARG A 57 -15.47 -15.19 5.85
N PRO A 58 -14.47 -14.98 6.74
CA PRO A 58 -14.44 -15.66 8.03
C PRO A 58 -15.63 -15.24 8.91
N ARG A 59 -16.14 -16.17 9.71
CA ARG A 59 -17.28 -15.93 10.59
C ARG A 59 -16.93 -16.35 12.00
N ALA A 60 -17.38 -15.55 12.96
CA ALA A 60 -17.34 -15.93 14.37
C ALA A 60 -18.18 -17.18 14.62
N GLY A 61 -17.82 -17.97 15.62
CA GLY A 61 -18.65 -19.03 16.16
C GLY A 61 -19.94 -18.50 16.78
N ILE A 62 -20.90 -19.39 17.05
CA ILE A 62 -22.23 -19.02 17.58
C ILE A 62 -22.10 -18.28 18.92
N ASP A 63 -21.16 -18.68 19.76
CA ASP A 63 -20.94 -18.12 21.11
C ASP A 63 -19.79 -17.07 21.12
N GLU A 64 -19.29 -16.66 19.96
CA GLU A 64 -18.23 -15.66 19.86
C GLU A 64 -18.77 -14.26 19.57
N PRO A 65 -18.06 -13.19 19.98
CA PRO A 65 -18.42 -11.82 19.64
C PRO A 65 -18.50 -11.61 18.13
N TYR A 66 -19.39 -10.69 17.73
CA TYR A 66 -19.52 -10.29 16.34
C TYR A 66 -18.20 -9.79 15.76
N GLU A 67 -17.89 -10.18 14.49
CA GLU A 67 -16.70 -9.74 13.79
C GLU A 67 -16.87 -8.31 13.28
N ARG A 68 -15.98 -7.44 13.76
CA ARG A 68 -15.89 -6.06 13.31
C ARG A 68 -14.85 -5.96 12.17
N PHE A 69 -15.32 -5.75 10.96
CA PHE A 69 -14.46 -5.51 9.81
C PHE A 69 -14.44 -4.02 9.48
N ASN A 70 -13.26 -3.50 9.14
CA ASN A 70 -13.15 -2.17 8.57
C ASN A 70 -13.85 -2.11 7.20
N TRP A 71 -14.19 -0.90 6.76
CA TRP A 71 -14.65 -0.69 5.38
C TRP A 71 -13.64 -1.29 4.39
N ASP A 72 -12.36 -1.04 4.65
CA ASP A 72 -11.21 -1.52 3.88
C ASP A 72 -10.36 -2.49 4.71
N SER A 73 -10.90 -3.65 5.08
CA SER A 73 -10.17 -4.67 5.84
C SER A 73 -8.94 -5.17 5.09
N PRO A 74 -7.76 -5.28 5.73
CA PRO A 74 -6.54 -5.68 5.04
C PRO A 74 -6.55 -7.16 4.65
N ILE A 75 -6.25 -7.42 3.38
CA ILE A 75 -6.01 -8.74 2.81
C ILE A 75 -4.51 -8.90 2.60
N LEU A 76 -3.94 -9.99 3.10
CA LEU A 76 -2.53 -10.32 2.92
C LEU A 76 -2.40 -11.74 2.39
N VAL A 77 -1.73 -11.91 1.26
CA VAL A 77 -1.31 -13.24 0.78
C VAL A 77 0.13 -13.47 1.23
N SER A 78 0.38 -14.61 1.87
CA SER A 78 1.70 -14.95 2.42
C SER A 78 2.79 -14.96 1.35
N HIS A 79 3.96 -14.49 1.74
CA HIS A 79 5.16 -14.62 0.91
C HIS A 79 5.77 -16.03 0.95
N HIS A 80 5.42 -16.84 1.97
CA HIS A 80 5.99 -18.14 2.24
C HIS A 80 5.14 -19.28 1.66
N ASP A 81 3.82 -19.12 1.64
CA ASP A 81 2.89 -20.06 1.01
C ASP A 81 1.80 -19.27 0.25
N PRO A 82 1.74 -19.37 -1.09
CA PRO A 82 0.78 -18.64 -1.90
C PRO A 82 -0.70 -19.01 -1.63
N LYS A 83 -0.98 -20.15 -0.97
CA LYS A 83 -2.33 -20.54 -0.56
C LYS A 83 -2.70 -19.99 0.81
N ARG A 84 -1.71 -19.55 1.59
CA ARG A 84 -1.94 -18.94 2.89
C ARG A 84 -2.34 -17.50 2.74
N ILE A 85 -3.48 -17.14 3.30
CA ILE A 85 -3.96 -15.78 3.34
C ILE A 85 -4.28 -15.36 4.76
N PHE A 86 -4.10 -14.08 5.04
CA PHE A 86 -4.51 -13.46 6.28
C PHE A 86 -5.54 -12.37 6.00
N PHE A 87 -6.46 -12.20 6.94
CA PHE A 87 -7.51 -11.19 6.84
C PHE A 87 -7.77 -10.55 8.20
N GLY A 88 -7.92 -9.21 8.22
CA GLY A 88 -8.08 -8.45 9.46
C GLY A 88 -9.53 -8.08 9.74
N SER A 89 -10.04 -8.47 10.94
CA SER A 89 -11.21 -7.87 11.59
C SER A 89 -10.73 -7.09 12.82
N GLN A 90 -11.30 -7.27 14.02
CA GLN A 90 -10.63 -6.98 15.29
C GLN A 90 -9.61 -8.06 15.64
N ARG A 91 -9.65 -9.21 14.96
CA ARG A 91 -8.74 -10.34 15.09
C ARG A 91 -8.00 -10.55 13.75
N VAL A 92 -6.87 -11.24 13.81
CA VAL A 92 -6.21 -11.74 12.60
C VAL A 92 -6.70 -13.16 12.32
N TRP A 93 -7.28 -13.33 11.15
CA TRP A 93 -7.69 -14.60 10.60
C TRP A 93 -6.62 -15.14 9.64
N ARG A 94 -6.35 -16.44 9.72
CA ARG A 94 -5.43 -17.15 8.84
C ARG A 94 -6.13 -18.34 8.17
N SER A 95 -5.94 -18.48 6.86
CA SER A 95 -6.35 -19.63 6.08
C SER A 95 -5.12 -20.25 5.41
N GLU A 96 -5.02 -21.57 5.42
CA GLU A 96 -3.97 -22.33 4.73
C GLU A 96 -4.45 -22.88 3.36
N ASN A 97 -5.70 -22.60 2.97
CA ASN A 97 -6.36 -23.21 1.83
C ASN A 97 -7.19 -22.20 1.02
N ARG A 98 -6.62 -21.01 0.79
CA ARG A 98 -7.25 -19.96 -0.04
C ARG A 98 -8.61 -19.46 0.47
N GLY A 99 -8.85 -19.54 1.77
CA GLY A 99 -10.07 -19.07 2.40
C GLY A 99 -11.19 -20.11 2.52
N ASP A 100 -10.97 -21.36 2.14
CA ASP A 100 -11.97 -22.42 2.33
C ASP A 100 -12.24 -22.73 3.80
N SER A 101 -11.23 -22.52 4.66
CA SER A 101 -11.38 -22.54 6.11
C SER A 101 -10.48 -21.51 6.77
N TRP A 102 -10.87 -21.05 7.98
CA TRP A 102 -10.19 -20.00 8.70
C TRP A 102 -9.94 -20.37 10.16
N THR A 103 -8.82 -19.93 10.68
CA THR A 103 -8.47 -19.98 12.09
C THR A 103 -8.14 -18.58 12.59
N ALA A 104 -8.74 -18.13 13.67
CA ALA A 104 -8.33 -16.91 14.35
C ALA A 104 -7.00 -17.15 15.07
N ILE A 105 -5.95 -16.45 14.67
CA ILE A 105 -4.61 -16.54 15.27
C ILE A 105 -4.34 -15.42 16.27
N SER A 106 -5.35 -14.67 16.65
CA SER A 106 -5.29 -13.66 17.71
C SER A 106 -6.61 -13.57 18.45
N LYS A 107 -6.56 -12.96 19.63
CA LYS A 107 -7.72 -12.38 20.31
C LYS A 107 -8.03 -11.02 19.67
N ASP A 108 -8.95 -10.26 20.27
CA ASP A 108 -9.17 -8.85 19.91
C ASP A 108 -7.87 -8.05 20.12
N LEU A 109 -7.33 -7.49 19.04
CA LEU A 109 -6.07 -6.73 19.04
C LEU A 109 -6.27 -5.22 19.18
N THR A 110 -7.51 -4.77 19.31
CA THR A 110 -7.92 -3.36 19.38
C THR A 110 -8.05 -2.86 20.82
N LYS A 111 -8.46 -1.62 21.01
CA LYS A 111 -8.88 -1.11 22.33
C LYS A 111 -10.26 -1.57 22.73
N ASN A 112 -11.07 -2.01 21.77
CA ASN A 112 -12.47 -2.42 21.96
C ASN A 112 -13.30 -1.37 22.72
N GLN A 113 -13.16 -0.10 22.37
CA GLN A 113 -13.85 1.01 23.00
C GLN A 113 -15.29 1.12 22.50
N GLU A 114 -16.20 1.56 23.39
CA GLU A 114 -17.58 1.86 22.98
C GLU A 114 -17.58 3.08 22.03
N ARG A 115 -17.91 2.82 20.75
CA ARG A 115 -17.84 3.83 19.68
C ARG A 115 -18.66 5.07 19.96
N LEU A 116 -19.85 4.90 20.50
CA LEU A 116 -20.79 6.00 20.73
C LEU A 116 -20.37 6.92 21.87
N SER A 117 -19.45 6.48 22.73
CA SER A 117 -18.88 7.31 23.78
C SER A 117 -17.67 8.15 23.34
N LEU A 118 -17.17 7.91 22.11
CA LEU A 118 -15.95 8.57 21.59
C LEU A 118 -16.27 9.87 20.89
N PRO A 119 -15.52 10.96 21.17
CA PRO A 119 -15.60 12.17 20.37
C PRO A 119 -14.87 11.97 19.04
N ILE A 120 -15.55 12.24 17.93
CA ILE A 120 -14.97 12.29 16.60
C ILE A 120 -15.27 13.65 16.00
N MET A 121 -14.27 14.34 15.47
CA MET A 121 -14.40 15.71 14.99
C MET A 121 -14.92 16.68 16.07
N GLY A 122 -14.51 16.44 17.32
CA GLY A 122 -14.92 17.26 18.47
C GLY A 122 -16.34 17.02 19.01
N LYS A 123 -17.06 16.00 18.49
CA LYS A 123 -18.42 15.67 18.88
C LYS A 123 -18.54 14.19 19.26
N VAL A 124 -19.21 13.91 20.38
CA VAL A 124 -19.59 12.55 20.77
C VAL A 124 -20.68 12.04 19.84
N GLN A 125 -20.55 10.77 19.40
CA GLN A 125 -21.50 10.10 18.52
C GLN A 125 -22.86 9.92 19.21
N SER A 126 -23.96 9.92 18.43
CA SER A 126 -25.32 9.80 18.96
C SER A 126 -26.21 8.99 18.02
N PHE A 127 -27.08 8.14 18.59
CA PHE A 127 -28.16 7.50 17.84
C PHE A 127 -29.27 8.47 17.41
N GLU A 128 -29.39 9.64 18.04
CA GLU A 128 -30.38 10.64 17.69
C GLU A 128 -30.08 11.33 16.35
N ASN A 129 -28.81 11.28 15.93
CA ASN A 129 -28.38 11.74 14.62
C ASN A 129 -28.02 10.53 13.73
N ALA A 130 -28.89 10.19 12.80
CA ALA A 130 -28.68 9.05 11.91
C ALA A 130 -27.33 9.10 11.16
N TRP A 131 -26.81 10.27 10.84
CA TRP A 131 -25.53 10.44 10.16
C TRP A 131 -24.32 10.11 11.03
N ASP A 132 -24.40 10.28 12.33
CA ASP A 132 -23.32 9.95 13.26
C ASP A 132 -22.99 8.46 13.24
N VAL A 133 -23.98 7.61 13.01
CA VAL A 133 -23.83 6.16 12.98
C VAL A 133 -23.70 5.62 11.55
N TYR A 134 -24.45 6.19 10.61
CA TYR A 134 -24.55 5.69 9.23
C TYR A 134 -23.35 6.04 8.35
N ALA A 135 -22.78 7.23 8.55
CA ALA A 135 -21.70 7.74 7.69
C ALA A 135 -20.30 7.25 8.07
N MET A 136 -20.18 6.37 9.06
CA MET A 136 -18.88 5.92 9.57
C MET A 136 -18.73 4.42 9.48
N SER A 137 -17.57 3.99 8.98
CA SER A 137 -17.20 2.57 9.01
C SER A 137 -17.10 2.06 10.46
N THR A 138 -17.20 0.74 10.58
CA THR A 138 -16.99 0.05 11.86
C THR A 138 -15.64 0.43 12.46
N TYR A 139 -15.63 0.72 13.78
CA TYR A 139 -14.44 1.15 14.52
C TYR A 139 -13.92 0.03 15.43
N ASN A 140 -12.71 0.18 15.97
CA ASN A 140 -11.92 -0.84 16.67
C ASN A 140 -11.67 -2.04 15.77
N THR A 141 -10.97 -1.78 14.66
CA THR A 141 -10.69 -2.75 13.60
C THR A 141 -9.22 -2.70 13.17
N ILE A 142 -8.74 -3.79 12.62
CA ILE A 142 -7.42 -3.82 11.98
C ILE A 142 -7.51 -3.14 10.62
N THR A 143 -6.62 -2.20 10.35
CA THR A 143 -6.57 -1.38 9.14
C THR A 143 -5.35 -1.65 8.28
N SER A 144 -4.32 -2.26 8.87
CA SER A 144 -3.13 -2.68 8.13
C SER A 144 -2.54 -3.95 8.72
N LEU A 145 -2.04 -4.82 7.86
CA LEU A 145 -1.47 -6.13 8.20
C LEU A 145 -0.31 -6.44 7.28
N THR A 146 0.79 -6.93 7.83
CA THR A 146 1.96 -7.34 7.05
C THR A 146 2.65 -8.54 7.68
N GLU A 147 3.18 -9.44 6.83
CA GLU A 147 4.03 -10.56 7.18
C GLU A 147 5.47 -10.22 6.78
N SER A 148 6.45 -10.59 7.61
CA SER A 148 7.85 -10.51 7.22
C SER A 148 8.12 -11.47 6.06
N LYS A 149 8.77 -10.98 5.01
CA LYS A 149 9.21 -11.82 3.90
C LYS A 149 10.32 -12.79 4.29
N LEU A 150 11.01 -12.53 5.41
CA LEU A 150 12.19 -13.30 5.86
C LEU A 150 11.86 -14.31 6.95
N ASP A 151 10.73 -14.14 7.64
CA ASP A 151 10.29 -15.03 8.72
C ASP A 151 8.76 -15.07 8.77
N GLU A 152 8.17 -16.22 8.45
CA GLU A 152 6.72 -16.44 8.41
C GLU A 152 6.02 -16.31 9.77
N ASN A 153 6.79 -16.35 10.86
CA ASN A 153 6.26 -16.19 12.21
C ASN A 153 6.12 -14.74 12.62
N VAL A 154 6.71 -13.81 11.88
CA VAL A 154 6.70 -12.37 12.20
C VAL A 154 5.59 -11.68 11.42
N LEU A 155 4.58 -11.20 12.18
CA LEU A 155 3.48 -10.40 11.65
C LEU A 155 3.33 -9.11 12.44
N TYR A 156 2.87 -8.07 11.77
CA TYR A 156 2.48 -6.80 12.37
C TYR A 156 1.05 -6.46 11.96
N ALA A 157 0.27 -5.92 12.90
CA ALA A 157 -1.06 -5.40 12.67
C ALA A 157 -1.20 -3.98 13.24
N GLY A 158 -1.85 -3.10 12.50
CA GLY A 158 -2.20 -1.75 12.92
C GLY A 158 -3.70 -1.56 12.94
N THR A 159 -4.20 -0.74 13.87
CA THR A 159 -5.64 -0.54 14.08
C THR A 159 -6.06 0.92 13.92
N ASP A 160 -7.35 1.13 13.64
CA ASP A 160 -7.96 2.47 13.54
C ASP A 160 -8.05 3.21 14.88
N ASP A 161 -7.98 2.49 15.98
CA ASP A 161 -7.98 3.05 17.35
C ASP A 161 -6.56 3.23 17.93
N GLY A 162 -5.52 3.13 17.08
CA GLY A 162 -4.15 3.47 17.44
C GLY A 162 -3.41 2.43 18.26
N ILE A 163 -3.54 1.15 17.88
CA ILE A 163 -2.73 0.05 18.41
C ILE A 163 -1.82 -0.48 17.29
N ILE A 164 -0.58 -0.76 17.65
CA ILE A 164 0.36 -1.57 16.88
C ILE A 164 0.56 -2.87 17.62
N GLN A 165 0.35 -3.97 16.94
CA GLN A 165 0.53 -5.32 17.47
C GLN A 165 1.59 -6.06 16.67
N MET A 166 2.38 -6.89 17.33
CA MET A 166 3.40 -7.71 16.69
C MET A 166 3.40 -9.13 17.30
N THR A 167 3.56 -10.11 16.45
CA THR A 167 3.88 -11.50 16.82
C THR A 167 5.22 -11.92 16.22
N LYS A 168 5.90 -12.85 16.90
CA LYS A 168 7.12 -13.53 16.42
C LYS A 168 7.01 -15.05 16.48
N ASP A 169 5.82 -15.54 16.71
CA ASP A 169 5.51 -16.97 16.90
C ASP A 169 4.27 -17.40 16.11
N GLY A 170 4.04 -16.74 14.96
CA GLY A 170 2.94 -17.09 14.05
C GLY A 170 1.54 -16.79 14.60
N GLY A 171 1.44 -15.91 15.61
CA GLY A 171 0.18 -15.51 16.21
C GLY A 171 -0.13 -16.20 17.55
N ALA A 172 0.76 -17.05 18.08
CA ALA A 172 0.56 -17.69 19.39
C ALA A 172 0.56 -16.64 20.52
N SER A 173 1.38 -15.61 20.40
CA SER A 173 1.38 -14.46 21.30
C SER A 173 1.52 -13.14 20.53
N TRP A 174 0.96 -12.05 21.10
CA TRP A 174 1.00 -10.71 20.50
C TRP A 174 1.48 -9.69 21.51
N THR A 175 2.43 -8.85 21.08
CA THR A 175 2.96 -7.72 21.85
C THR A 175 2.27 -6.46 21.41
N LYS A 176 1.63 -5.76 22.35
CA LYS A 176 0.84 -4.54 22.14
C LYS A 176 1.68 -3.30 22.40
N MET A 177 1.57 -2.31 21.51
CA MET A 177 2.03 -0.95 21.73
C MET A 177 0.95 0.04 21.30
N THR A 178 0.76 1.11 22.03
CA THR A 178 -0.13 2.22 21.67
C THR A 178 0.64 3.31 20.96
N VAL A 179 0.01 3.97 19.98
CA VAL A 179 0.68 4.98 19.15
C VAL A 179 1.19 6.19 19.92
N ASP A 180 0.60 6.51 21.08
CA ASP A 180 1.07 7.57 21.99
C ASP A 180 2.47 7.30 22.59
N LYS A 181 2.98 6.07 22.50
CA LYS A 181 4.37 5.73 22.86
C LYS A 181 5.37 6.07 21.77
N LEU A 182 4.92 6.36 20.59
CA LEU A 182 5.78 6.81 19.48
C LEU A 182 6.20 8.27 19.69
N PRO A 183 7.41 8.67 19.28
CA PRO A 183 7.89 10.03 19.47
C PRO A 183 6.99 11.10 18.83
N LYS A 184 6.38 11.96 19.64
CA LYS A 184 5.47 13.05 19.21
C LYS A 184 4.24 12.59 18.46
N SER A 185 3.75 11.37 18.70
CA SER A 185 2.51 10.86 18.13
C SER A 185 1.32 11.19 19.03
N PRO A 186 0.18 11.65 18.47
CA PRO A 186 -1.04 11.82 19.24
C PRO A 186 -1.69 10.46 19.57
N ALA A 187 -2.32 10.37 20.73
CA ALA A 187 -2.99 9.14 21.20
C ALA A 187 -4.20 8.72 20.36
N THR A 188 -4.70 9.64 19.53
CA THR A 188 -5.86 9.48 18.65
C THR A 188 -5.49 9.10 17.23
N ALA A 189 -4.19 8.93 16.93
CA ALA A 189 -3.74 8.63 15.59
C ALA A 189 -4.18 7.23 15.14
N PHE A 190 -4.59 7.17 13.90
CA PHE A 190 -5.01 5.99 13.15
C PHE A 190 -3.78 5.36 12.47
N VAL A 191 -3.66 4.03 12.45
CA VAL A 191 -2.60 3.35 11.71
C VAL A 191 -3.04 3.16 10.26
N ASN A 192 -2.51 3.99 9.35
CA ASN A 192 -2.80 3.89 7.92
C ASN A 192 -2.11 2.71 7.26
N ASP A 193 -0.84 2.52 7.60
CA ASP A 193 -0.01 1.50 6.97
C ASP A 193 1.04 0.98 7.93
N ILE A 194 1.28 -0.32 7.90
CA ILE A 194 2.41 -0.96 8.56
C ILE A 194 3.06 -1.94 7.57
N LYS A 195 4.38 -1.85 7.43
CA LYS A 195 5.15 -2.69 6.50
C LYS A 195 6.36 -3.27 7.20
N ALA A 196 6.48 -4.60 7.15
CA ALA A 196 7.73 -5.26 7.45
C ALA A 196 8.77 -4.94 6.36
N ASP A 197 10.00 -4.71 6.76
CA ASP A 197 11.12 -4.50 5.83
C ASP A 197 11.37 -5.77 5.01
N LEU A 198 11.69 -5.61 3.73
CA LEU A 198 11.89 -6.74 2.80
C LEU A 198 13.26 -7.39 2.97
N HIS A 199 14.20 -6.76 3.69
CA HIS A 199 15.62 -7.14 3.76
C HIS A 199 16.10 -7.38 5.19
N ASP A 200 15.34 -6.97 6.21
CA ASP A 200 15.65 -7.18 7.62
C ASP A 200 14.39 -7.50 8.44
N ALA A 201 14.34 -8.69 9.03
CA ALA A 201 13.19 -9.20 9.78
C ALA A 201 12.88 -8.39 11.07
N ASN A 202 13.83 -7.61 11.60
CA ASN A 202 13.63 -6.79 12.78
C ASN A 202 13.21 -5.34 12.45
N THR A 203 13.23 -4.99 11.17
CA THR A 203 12.87 -3.65 10.71
C THR A 203 11.42 -3.62 10.21
N ALA A 204 10.69 -2.57 10.60
CA ALA A 204 9.35 -2.27 10.10
C ALA A 204 9.11 -0.77 10.07
N TYR A 205 8.14 -0.36 9.27
CA TYR A 205 7.71 1.02 9.09
C TYR A 205 6.24 1.16 9.43
N VAL A 206 5.85 2.30 10.01
CA VAL A 206 4.44 2.62 10.28
C VAL A 206 4.12 4.05 9.89
N ALA A 207 3.05 4.21 9.13
CA ALA A 207 2.47 5.50 8.78
C ALA A 207 1.16 5.70 9.56
N LEU A 208 1.03 6.87 10.20
CA LEU A 208 -0.16 7.23 10.96
C LEU A 208 -0.77 8.50 10.40
N ASP A 209 -2.06 8.68 10.66
CA ASP A 209 -2.72 9.95 10.41
C ASP A 209 -3.64 10.33 11.58
N ASN A 210 -3.88 11.63 11.74
CA ASN A 210 -4.74 12.17 12.78
C ASN A 210 -5.68 13.29 12.25
N HIS A 211 -5.93 13.30 10.92
CA HIS A 211 -6.71 14.34 10.26
C HIS A 211 -8.15 14.47 10.79
N LYS A 212 -8.73 13.35 11.27
CA LYS A 212 -10.07 13.35 11.89
C LYS A 212 -10.15 14.20 13.17
N PHE A 213 -9.01 14.56 13.73
CA PHE A 213 -8.86 15.44 14.89
C PHE A 213 -8.26 16.80 14.54
N GLY A 214 -8.23 17.17 13.23
CA GLY A 214 -7.71 18.43 12.74
C GLY A 214 -6.17 18.53 12.73
N ASP A 215 -5.48 17.43 12.89
CA ASP A 215 -4.03 17.34 12.90
C ASP A 215 -3.53 16.70 11.62
N TYR A 216 -2.84 17.49 10.80
CA TYR A 216 -2.36 17.10 9.47
C TYR A 216 -0.85 16.88 9.42
N GLN A 217 -0.19 16.72 10.57
CA GLN A 217 1.25 16.51 10.63
C GLN A 217 1.65 15.14 10.02
N PRO A 218 2.84 15.04 9.39
CA PRO A 218 3.35 13.76 8.93
C PRO A 218 3.80 12.90 10.11
N TYR A 219 3.25 11.69 10.19
CA TYR A 219 3.60 10.69 11.18
C TYR A 219 4.10 9.43 10.50
N LEU A 220 5.43 9.27 10.45
CA LEU A 220 6.09 8.13 9.86
C LEU A 220 7.22 7.67 10.77
N TYR A 221 7.25 6.37 11.08
CA TYR A 221 8.19 5.80 12.03
C TYR A 221 8.82 4.53 11.50
N LYS A 222 10.02 4.23 12.00
CA LYS A 222 10.80 3.04 11.72
C LYS A 222 11.24 2.39 13.02
N THR A 223 11.17 1.08 13.11
CA THR A 223 11.86 0.25 14.10
C THR A 223 12.95 -0.56 13.42
N THR A 224 14.00 -0.91 14.16
CA THR A 224 15.09 -1.82 13.73
C THR A 224 15.38 -2.90 14.76
N ASP A 225 14.53 -3.03 15.77
CA ASP A 225 14.70 -3.96 16.90
C ASP A 225 13.44 -4.81 17.15
N GLY A 226 12.62 -4.98 16.10
CA GLY A 226 11.40 -5.76 16.15
C GLY A 226 10.32 -5.10 16.99
N GLY A 227 10.14 -3.79 16.83
CA GLY A 227 9.04 -3.04 17.41
C GLY A 227 9.24 -2.58 18.85
N LYS A 228 10.40 -2.78 19.46
CA LYS A 228 10.68 -2.34 20.85
C LYS A 228 10.87 -0.83 20.94
N LYS A 229 11.59 -0.26 19.97
CA LYS A 229 11.84 1.17 19.85
C LYS A 229 11.52 1.65 18.44
N TRP A 230 10.92 2.82 18.34
CA TRP A 230 10.58 3.47 17.08
C TRP A 230 11.20 4.85 16.98
N THR A 231 11.66 5.19 15.81
CA THR A 231 12.23 6.49 15.48
C THR A 231 11.37 7.17 14.44
N ARG A 232 11.07 8.46 14.62
CA ARG A 232 10.35 9.26 13.62
C ARG A 232 11.30 9.53 12.45
N ILE A 233 10.82 9.29 11.22
CA ILE A 233 11.60 9.39 9.99
C ILE A 233 10.90 10.31 8.97
N THR A 234 10.64 11.56 9.34
CA THR A 234 9.91 12.55 8.53
C THR A 234 10.77 13.69 7.99
N GLU A 235 12.10 13.59 8.10
CA GLU A 235 13.04 14.63 7.61
C GLU A 235 12.82 14.86 6.10
N GLY A 236 12.58 16.11 5.70
CA GLY A 236 12.32 16.49 4.31
C GLY A 236 10.86 16.44 3.89
N ILE A 237 9.94 15.99 4.76
CA ILE A 237 8.49 16.07 4.54
C ILE A 237 7.97 17.34 5.22
N PRO A 238 7.35 18.28 4.49
CA PRO A 238 6.81 19.50 5.09
C PRO A 238 5.70 19.23 6.10
N ASP A 239 5.59 20.09 7.10
CA ASP A 239 4.44 20.11 7.99
C ASP A 239 3.12 20.25 7.22
N GLY A 240 2.04 19.69 7.75
CA GLY A 240 0.75 19.66 7.08
C GLY A 240 0.64 18.65 5.94
N THR A 241 1.60 17.72 5.82
CA THR A 241 1.59 16.68 4.78
C THR A 241 1.23 15.33 5.39
N LEU A 242 0.00 14.89 5.22
CA LEU A 242 -0.41 13.53 5.62
C LEU A 242 0.37 12.47 4.84
N VAL A 243 0.76 11.40 5.53
CA VAL A 243 1.41 10.23 4.94
C VAL A 243 0.43 9.06 4.89
N TRP A 244 0.39 8.36 3.74
CA TRP A 244 -0.61 7.31 3.51
C TRP A 244 0.01 5.92 3.47
N ARG A 245 0.92 5.70 2.55
CA ARG A 245 1.50 4.37 2.26
C ARG A 245 2.98 4.47 2.05
N ILE A 246 3.71 3.44 2.48
CA ILE A 246 5.14 3.28 2.22
C ILE A 246 5.38 1.97 1.46
N VAL A 247 6.26 2.01 0.46
CA VAL A 247 6.76 0.81 -0.21
C VAL A 247 8.28 0.84 -0.30
N GLN A 248 8.89 -0.33 -0.15
CA GLN A 248 10.33 -0.51 -0.22
C GLN A 248 10.71 -1.20 -1.53
N ASP A 249 11.81 -0.78 -2.11
CA ASP A 249 12.39 -1.46 -3.25
C ASP A 249 12.81 -2.89 -2.89
N HIS A 250 12.52 -3.81 -3.78
CA HIS A 250 12.75 -5.23 -3.57
C HIS A 250 14.20 -5.67 -3.78
N ILE A 251 15.11 -4.76 -4.18
CA ILE A 251 16.53 -5.00 -4.43
C ILE A 251 17.41 -4.13 -3.51
N ASN A 252 17.14 -2.83 -3.46
CA ASN A 252 17.92 -1.90 -2.63
C ASN A 252 17.16 -1.56 -1.34
N PRO A 253 17.62 -2.03 -0.15
CA PRO A 253 16.94 -1.76 1.12
C PRO A 253 16.83 -0.28 1.47
N LYS A 254 17.71 0.57 0.90
CA LYS A 254 17.74 2.00 1.18
C LYS A 254 16.71 2.81 0.40
N LEU A 255 16.17 2.24 -0.70
CA LEU A 255 15.24 2.93 -1.57
C LEU A 255 13.80 2.70 -1.13
N LEU A 256 13.15 3.77 -0.70
CA LEU A 256 11.75 3.78 -0.25
C LEU A 256 10.95 4.82 -1.04
N PHE A 257 9.68 4.53 -1.25
CA PHE A 257 8.70 5.49 -1.80
C PHE A 257 7.56 5.69 -0.81
N LEU A 258 7.09 6.92 -0.69
CA LEU A 258 6.04 7.32 0.24
C LEU A 258 4.93 8.06 -0.51
N GLY A 259 3.70 7.55 -0.41
CA GLY A 259 2.50 8.23 -0.86
C GLY A 259 2.01 9.22 0.20
N THR A 260 1.74 10.44 -0.22
CA THR A 260 1.29 11.52 0.66
C THR A 260 0.09 12.26 0.10
N GLU A 261 -0.48 13.17 0.89
CA GLU A 261 -1.57 14.06 0.44
C GLU A 261 -1.18 14.95 -0.75
N TYR A 262 0.10 15.24 -0.93
CA TYR A 262 0.57 16.17 -1.98
C TYR A 262 1.54 15.54 -2.98
N GLY A 263 1.43 14.23 -3.20
CA GLY A 263 2.22 13.48 -4.17
C GLY A 263 3.10 12.42 -3.55
N VAL A 264 4.24 12.15 -4.19
CA VAL A 264 5.17 11.08 -3.83
C VAL A 264 6.47 11.67 -3.29
N TYR A 265 7.04 11.01 -2.30
CA TYR A 265 8.40 11.25 -1.82
C TYR A 265 9.22 9.99 -2.02
N VAL A 266 10.53 10.18 -2.22
CA VAL A 266 11.52 9.10 -2.33
C VAL A 266 12.59 9.31 -1.26
N SER A 267 13.02 8.22 -0.65
CA SER A 267 14.21 8.19 0.22
C SER A 267 15.23 7.23 -0.37
N LEU A 268 16.49 7.65 -0.39
CA LEU A 268 17.64 6.88 -0.87
C LEU A 268 18.51 6.34 0.29
N ASN A 269 18.09 6.59 1.52
CA ASN A 269 18.83 6.28 2.74
C ASN A 269 17.91 5.69 3.83
N GLN A 270 16.97 4.83 3.41
CA GLN A 270 16.10 4.05 4.30
C GLN A 270 15.22 4.93 5.23
N GLY A 271 14.76 6.07 4.72
CA GLY A 271 13.83 6.98 5.40
C GLY A 271 14.50 8.06 6.26
N GLU A 272 15.84 8.13 6.32
CA GLU A 272 16.52 9.20 7.06
C GLU A 272 16.23 10.58 6.47
N LYS A 273 16.10 10.67 5.13
CA LYS A 273 15.70 11.89 4.43
C LYS A 273 14.79 11.58 3.24
N TRP A 274 13.79 12.42 3.08
CA TRP A 274 12.82 12.32 2.00
C TRP A 274 12.96 13.49 1.02
N HIS A 275 12.81 13.19 -0.26
CA HIS A 275 12.83 14.16 -1.35
C HIS A 275 11.53 14.07 -2.12
N LYS A 276 10.90 15.21 -2.41
CA LYS A 276 9.68 15.23 -3.22
C LYS A 276 10.00 14.74 -4.63
N PHE A 277 9.21 13.78 -5.09
CA PHE A 277 9.36 13.15 -6.40
C PHE A 277 8.14 13.51 -7.26
N SER A 278 8.22 14.61 -8.02
CA SER A 278 7.06 15.27 -8.60
C SER A 278 7.10 15.44 -10.13
N SER A 279 8.18 15.06 -10.81
CA SER A 279 8.27 15.23 -12.27
C SER A 279 7.17 14.43 -12.98
N GLY A 280 6.34 15.11 -13.78
CA GLY A 280 5.23 14.51 -14.51
C GLY A 280 4.01 14.12 -13.65
N LEU A 281 4.05 14.34 -12.33
CA LEU A 281 2.94 14.08 -11.42
C LEU A 281 2.33 15.41 -10.94
N PRO A 282 1.01 15.62 -11.08
CA PRO A 282 0.36 16.80 -10.50
C PRO A 282 0.38 16.73 -8.97
N THR A 283 0.14 17.87 -8.31
CA THR A 283 -0.13 17.88 -6.87
C THR A 283 -1.47 17.22 -6.61
N ILE A 284 -1.44 15.99 -6.10
CA ILE A 284 -2.63 15.15 -5.88
C ILE A 284 -2.33 14.14 -4.77
N PRO A 285 -3.32 13.75 -3.95
CA PRO A 285 -3.13 12.68 -2.98
C PRO A 285 -2.78 11.36 -3.66
N VAL A 286 -1.71 10.73 -3.20
CA VAL A 286 -1.32 9.37 -3.59
C VAL A 286 -1.64 8.45 -2.41
N ARG A 287 -2.77 7.76 -2.52
CA ARG A 287 -3.36 6.98 -1.43
C ARG A 287 -2.79 5.57 -1.32
N ASP A 288 -2.28 5.03 -2.42
CA ASP A 288 -1.62 3.73 -2.41
C ASP A 288 -0.50 3.66 -3.45
N LEU A 289 0.44 2.75 -3.19
CA LEU A 289 1.64 2.51 -3.99
C LEU A 289 1.85 1.01 -4.17
N ALA A 290 2.23 0.61 -5.37
CA ALA A 290 2.65 -0.76 -5.65
C ALA A 290 3.89 -0.80 -6.55
N ILE A 291 4.80 -1.73 -6.28
CA ILE A 291 5.95 -2.00 -7.15
C ILE A 291 5.69 -3.24 -7.98
N GLN A 292 5.62 -3.06 -9.28
CA GLN A 292 5.63 -4.17 -10.23
C GLN A 292 7.08 -4.65 -10.41
N LYS A 293 7.44 -5.71 -9.67
CA LYS A 293 8.83 -6.14 -9.48
C LYS A 293 9.54 -6.59 -10.77
N ARG A 294 8.83 -7.27 -11.69
CA ARG A 294 9.40 -7.77 -12.94
C ARG A 294 9.90 -6.65 -13.85
N GLU A 295 9.15 -5.54 -13.89
CA GLU A 295 9.44 -4.42 -14.77
C GLU A 295 10.12 -3.25 -14.04
N ASN A 296 10.21 -3.30 -12.71
CA ASN A 296 10.64 -2.19 -11.85
C ASN A 296 9.79 -0.93 -12.03
N ASP A 297 8.48 -1.12 -12.24
CA ASP A 297 7.57 0.00 -12.38
C ASP A 297 6.99 0.37 -11.01
N LEU A 298 6.89 1.68 -10.74
CA LEU A 298 6.18 2.18 -9.58
C LEU A 298 4.78 2.63 -10.01
N VAL A 299 3.76 2.00 -9.45
CA VAL A 299 2.35 2.30 -9.71
C VAL A 299 1.81 3.14 -8.56
N LEU A 300 1.17 4.25 -8.89
CA LEU A 300 0.59 5.21 -7.96
C LEU A 300 -0.92 5.21 -8.11
N ALA A 301 -1.65 4.94 -7.04
CA ALA A 301 -3.10 5.11 -6.98
C ALA A 301 -3.43 6.50 -6.40
N THR A 302 -4.04 7.36 -7.20
CA THR A 302 -4.33 8.75 -6.82
C THR A 302 -5.78 8.94 -6.46
N PHE A 303 -6.07 9.91 -5.61
CA PHE A 303 -7.44 10.28 -5.31
C PHE A 303 -8.00 11.22 -6.39
N GLY A 304 -8.84 10.68 -7.26
CA GLY A 304 -9.59 11.43 -8.27
C GLY A 304 -8.92 11.57 -9.64
N ARG A 305 -7.68 11.04 -9.86
CA ARG A 305 -7.02 11.08 -11.16
C ARG A 305 -6.44 9.75 -11.62
N SER A 306 -7.10 8.65 -11.22
CA SER A 306 -6.75 7.29 -11.64
C SER A 306 -5.32 6.90 -11.27
N PHE A 307 -4.63 6.13 -12.10
CA PHE A 307 -3.30 5.59 -11.84
C PHE A 307 -2.23 6.32 -12.65
N TYR A 308 -1.07 6.52 -12.01
CA TYR A 308 0.16 6.90 -12.69
C TYR A 308 1.16 5.76 -12.58
N VAL A 309 1.97 5.58 -13.61
CA VAL A 309 3.02 4.57 -13.63
C VAL A 309 4.33 5.24 -14.00
N LEU A 310 5.32 5.11 -13.13
CA LEU A 310 6.70 5.40 -13.46
C LEU A 310 7.34 4.11 -13.98
N ASP A 311 7.57 4.07 -15.28
CA ASP A 311 8.23 2.93 -15.92
C ASP A 311 9.70 2.90 -15.52
N ASP A 312 10.16 1.74 -15.06
CA ASP A 312 11.55 1.43 -14.73
C ASP A 312 12.27 2.48 -13.86
N TYR A 313 11.96 2.48 -12.58
CA TYR A 313 12.64 3.34 -11.60
C TYR A 313 14.04 2.83 -11.19
N SER A 314 14.55 1.76 -11.80
CA SER A 314 15.77 1.06 -11.34
C SER A 314 17.03 1.94 -11.28
N ALA A 315 17.09 3.01 -12.09
CA ALA A 315 18.16 4.00 -12.04
C ALA A 315 18.33 4.63 -10.64
N LEU A 316 17.23 4.79 -9.88
CA LEU A 316 17.25 5.35 -8.53
C LEU A 316 18.05 4.50 -7.54
N ARG A 317 18.21 3.20 -7.78
CA ARG A 317 19.00 2.29 -6.94
C ARG A 317 20.49 2.64 -6.90
N SER A 318 20.97 3.30 -7.95
CA SER A 318 22.38 3.66 -8.12
C SER A 318 22.68 5.11 -7.71
N ILE A 319 21.67 5.88 -7.31
CA ILE A 319 21.87 7.26 -6.86
C ILE A 319 22.34 7.26 -5.41
N ASN A 320 23.52 7.82 -5.16
CA ASN A 320 24.12 8.01 -3.86
C ASN A 320 25.03 9.26 -3.89
N GLU A 321 25.70 9.58 -2.81
CA GLU A 321 26.58 10.76 -2.72
C GLU A 321 27.71 10.74 -3.75
N GLU A 322 28.29 9.56 -4.04
CA GLU A 322 29.37 9.40 -5.01
C GLU A 322 28.84 9.67 -6.43
N THR A 323 27.68 9.07 -6.78
CA THR A 323 27.11 9.24 -8.13
C THR A 323 26.65 10.67 -8.41
N VAL A 324 26.13 11.40 -7.43
CA VAL A 324 25.74 12.80 -7.63
C VAL A 324 26.93 13.77 -7.61
N ALA A 325 28.11 13.32 -7.23
CA ALA A 325 29.34 14.10 -7.33
C ALA A 325 29.92 14.13 -8.76
N GLU A 326 29.63 13.11 -9.57
CA GLU A 326 30.05 13.00 -10.96
C GLU A 326 29.34 14.01 -11.84
N ASP A 327 30.01 14.47 -12.91
CA ASP A 327 29.45 15.45 -13.86
C ASP A 327 28.31 14.83 -14.69
N ALA A 328 28.41 13.55 -15.04
CA ALA A 328 27.41 12.82 -15.79
C ALA A 328 27.51 11.32 -15.53
N ILE A 329 26.37 10.65 -15.45
CA ILE A 329 26.27 9.19 -15.33
C ILE A 329 25.23 8.68 -16.31
N LEU A 330 25.57 7.63 -17.04
CA LEU A 330 24.63 6.82 -17.80
C LEU A 330 24.32 5.55 -16.99
N PHE A 331 23.06 5.40 -16.57
CA PHE A 331 22.64 4.22 -15.85
C PHE A 331 22.49 3.02 -16.79
N LYS A 332 22.70 1.81 -16.25
CA LYS A 332 22.52 0.57 -17.02
C LYS A 332 21.08 0.49 -17.51
N PRO A 333 20.85 0.41 -18.83
CA PRO A 333 19.50 0.30 -19.36
C PRO A 333 18.94 -1.09 -19.09
N LYS A 334 17.64 -1.15 -18.95
CA LYS A 334 16.87 -2.41 -18.94
C LYS A 334 16.97 -3.10 -20.30
N THR A 335 16.90 -4.43 -20.31
CA THR A 335 16.79 -5.18 -21.57
C THR A 335 15.56 -4.73 -22.36
N ALA A 336 15.79 -4.21 -23.55
CA ALA A 336 14.72 -3.83 -24.46
C ALA A 336 14.21 -5.07 -25.22
N LEU A 337 12.89 -5.27 -25.18
CA LEU A 337 12.26 -6.35 -25.92
C LEU A 337 11.93 -5.89 -27.33
N GLN A 338 12.38 -6.67 -28.32
CA GLN A 338 11.94 -6.50 -29.69
C GLN A 338 10.70 -7.36 -29.93
N TYR A 339 9.60 -6.75 -30.35
CA TYR A 339 8.36 -7.43 -30.67
C TYR A 339 7.62 -6.74 -31.79
N ASN A 340 6.78 -7.47 -32.51
CA ASN A 340 5.93 -6.90 -33.53
C ASN A 340 4.79 -6.13 -32.88
N GLN A 341 4.78 -4.80 -33.06
CA GLN A 341 3.66 -3.98 -32.59
C GLN A 341 2.42 -4.27 -33.45
N MET A 342 1.34 -4.62 -32.77
CA MET A 342 0.05 -4.75 -33.43
C MET A 342 -0.50 -3.36 -33.75
N TYR A 343 -0.75 -3.10 -35.02
CA TYR A 343 -1.53 -1.95 -35.42
C TYR A 343 -2.97 -2.23 -34.99
N GLY A 344 -3.41 -1.55 -33.95
CA GLY A 344 -4.79 -1.66 -33.46
C GLY A 344 -5.76 -1.33 -34.57
N GLY A 345 -6.79 -2.17 -34.73
CA GLY A 345 -7.84 -1.91 -35.70
C GLY A 345 -8.47 -0.52 -35.49
N SER A 346 -8.90 0.07 -36.55
CA SER A 346 -9.62 1.36 -36.60
C SER A 346 -11.01 1.31 -35.96
N GLY A 347 -11.29 0.29 -35.16
CA GLY A 347 -12.57 0.12 -34.46
C GLY A 347 -12.83 1.28 -33.51
N SER A 348 -14.06 1.76 -33.50
CA SER A 348 -14.54 2.70 -32.51
C SER A 348 -14.33 2.13 -31.09
N SER A 349 -13.73 2.90 -30.20
CA SER A 349 -13.65 2.56 -28.76
C SER A 349 -14.96 2.88 -28.03
N GLY A 350 -16.07 3.13 -28.74
CA GLY A 350 -17.32 3.59 -28.18
C GLY A 350 -17.18 4.98 -27.55
N GLY A 351 -17.85 5.22 -26.44
CA GLY A 351 -17.72 6.45 -25.66
C GLY A 351 -16.41 6.60 -24.88
N ALA A 352 -15.57 5.55 -24.84
CA ALA A 352 -14.30 5.55 -24.12
C ALA A 352 -13.18 6.08 -25.01
N THR A 353 -12.98 7.38 -24.98
CA THR A 353 -11.97 8.05 -25.83
C THR A 353 -10.58 8.09 -25.21
N PHE A 354 -10.46 7.90 -23.89
CA PHE A 354 -9.18 7.94 -23.20
C PHE A 354 -8.32 6.71 -23.55
N LYS A 355 -7.05 6.98 -23.88
CA LYS A 355 -6.03 5.97 -24.17
C LYS A 355 -4.76 6.33 -23.41
N ALA A 356 -4.32 5.43 -22.53
CA ALA A 356 -3.04 5.58 -21.87
C ALA A 356 -1.92 5.13 -22.82
N LYS A 357 -0.87 5.92 -22.92
CA LYS A 357 0.29 5.58 -23.77
C LYS A 357 1.01 4.35 -23.21
N ASN A 358 1.51 3.50 -24.11
CA ASN A 358 2.53 2.53 -23.73
C ASN A 358 3.85 3.23 -23.40
N PRO A 359 4.75 2.60 -22.63
CA PRO A 359 6.14 2.99 -22.55
C PRO A 359 6.77 3.12 -23.96
N PRO A 360 7.83 3.93 -24.12
CA PRO A 360 8.54 4.02 -25.38
C PRO A 360 8.97 2.63 -25.91
N TYR A 361 8.83 2.43 -27.21
CA TYR A 361 9.32 1.22 -27.86
C TYR A 361 10.84 1.31 -28.07
N GLY A 362 11.55 0.27 -27.67
CA GLY A 362 13.01 0.20 -27.82
C GLY A 362 13.76 0.37 -26.49
N ALA A 363 15.05 0.60 -26.57
CA ALA A 363 15.89 0.84 -25.39
C ALA A 363 15.68 2.27 -24.88
N VAL A 364 15.44 2.35 -23.56
CA VAL A 364 15.33 3.63 -22.84
C VAL A 364 16.59 3.80 -22.00
N PHE A 365 17.23 4.96 -22.14
CA PHE A 365 18.43 5.31 -21.41
C PHE A 365 18.09 6.37 -20.36
N SER A 366 18.33 6.05 -19.07
CA SER A 366 18.27 7.00 -17.98
C SER A 366 19.67 7.50 -17.68
N TYR A 367 19.81 8.79 -17.41
CA TYR A 367 21.08 9.40 -17.10
C TYR A 367 20.92 10.50 -16.04
N TYR A 368 22.01 10.80 -15.36
CA TYR A 368 22.15 11.94 -14.46
C TYR A 368 23.11 12.94 -15.05
N LEU A 369 22.79 14.21 -14.92
CA LEU A 369 23.70 15.33 -15.21
C LEU A 369 23.70 16.24 -13.98
N LYS A 370 24.89 16.58 -13.50
CA LYS A 370 25.07 17.49 -12.36
C LYS A 370 24.61 18.90 -12.69
N GLU A 371 24.88 19.34 -13.91
CA GLU A 371 24.45 20.63 -14.43
C GLU A 371 23.54 20.45 -15.67
N GLY A 372 22.53 21.32 -15.78
CA GLY A 372 21.65 21.30 -16.93
C GLY A 372 22.42 21.69 -18.21
N HIS A 373 22.27 20.89 -19.27
CA HIS A 373 22.89 21.16 -20.56
C HIS A 373 21.83 21.64 -21.56
N THR A 374 21.99 22.86 -22.06
CA THR A 374 21.15 23.40 -23.14
C THR A 374 21.88 23.28 -24.46
N SER A 375 21.32 22.55 -25.43
CA SER A 375 21.90 22.44 -26.77
C SER A 375 21.95 23.79 -27.45
N LYS A 376 23.12 24.15 -28.00
CA LYS A 376 23.30 25.39 -28.84
C LYS A 376 22.43 25.41 -30.11
N ARG A 377 21.81 24.27 -30.48
CA ARG A 377 20.92 24.14 -31.64
C ARG A 377 19.43 24.45 -31.36
N ALA A 378 19.09 24.78 -30.13
CA ALA A 378 17.73 25.15 -29.73
C ALA A 378 17.49 26.69 -29.75
N LYS A 379 18.27 27.44 -30.50
CA LYS A 379 18.02 28.86 -30.78
C LYS A 379 17.47 29.05 -32.19
#